data_da1624957252ba7fededed45bcea091e
#
_entry.id   da1624957252ba7fededed45bcea091e
#
_cell.length_a   1.000
_cell.length_b   1.000
_cell.length_c   1.000
_cell.angle_alpha   90.00
_cell.angle_beta   90.00
_cell.angle_gamma   90.00
#
_symmetry.space_group_name_H-M   'P 1'
#
loop_
_entity.id
_entity.type
_entity.pdbx_description
1 polymer ?
#
loop_
_entity_poly.entity_id
_entity_poly.type
_entity_poly.pdbx_seq_one_letter_code
_entity_poly.pdbx_strand_id
1 'polypeptide(L)'
;ELKNNLVTVRFRAKENIYKFLREGLQRYPSNQIRISKPDPKDSWKPISQSLKFFSLERIADDLFPYPIEIDIPNWTLKKDIDFKRWILGFRESILIESPENLVEEVKETYSNLNELYN
;
A
#
# COMPACT_ATOMS: atom_id res chain seq x y z
N GLU A 1 7.23 -14.68 18.95
CA GLU A 1 7.97 -13.46 19.16
C GLU A 1 7.87 -12.52 18.01
N LEU A 2 8.75 -12.72 17.04
CA LEU A 2 8.78 -11.80 15.92
C LEU A 2 7.47 -11.76 15.16
N LYS A 3 6.85 -12.90 15.02
CA LYS A 3 5.58 -12.95 14.29
C LYS A 3 4.46 -12.26 15.03
N ASN A 4 4.62 -12.04 16.34
CA ASN A 4 3.62 -11.31 17.10
C ASN A 4 3.81 -9.82 17.00
N ASN A 5 4.86 -9.37 16.31
CA ASN A 5 5.15 -7.96 16.14
C ASN A 5 4.87 -7.48 14.71
N LEU A 6 4.01 -8.18 14.01
CA LEU A 6 3.61 -7.76 12.68
C LEU A 6 2.60 -6.63 12.77
N VAL A 7 2.74 -5.70 11.85
CA VAL A 7 1.82 -4.56 11.71
C VAL A 7 1.28 -4.58 10.29
N THR A 8 0.00 -4.34 10.14
CA THR A 8 -0.61 -4.24 8.83
C THR A 8 -0.60 -2.79 8.39
N VAL A 9 0.10 -2.51 7.30
CA VAL A 9 0.05 -1.21 6.64
C VAL A 9 -1.05 -1.29 5.60
N ARG A 10 -2.04 -0.41 5.73
CA ARG A 10 -3.14 -0.37 4.77
C ARG A 10 -3.14 0.97 4.06
N PHE A 11 -3.22 0.91 2.75
CA PHE A 11 -3.33 2.11 1.93
C PHE A 11 -4.21 1.82 0.73
N ARG A 12 -4.68 2.89 0.09
CA ARG A 12 -5.48 2.76 -1.12
C ARG A 12 -4.78 3.49 -2.25
N ALA A 13 -4.90 2.97 -3.45
CA ALA A 13 -4.19 3.47 -4.62
C ALA A 13 -5.14 4.01 -5.66
N LYS A 14 -4.66 4.99 -6.42
CA LYS A 14 -5.37 5.49 -7.59
C LYS A 14 -5.18 4.52 -8.75
N GLU A 15 -6.02 4.68 -9.76
CA GLU A 15 -5.99 3.82 -10.94
C GLU A 15 -4.62 3.81 -11.61
N ASN A 16 -4.00 4.97 -11.74
CA ASN A 16 -2.75 5.08 -12.48
C ASN A 16 -1.59 4.36 -11.83
N ILE A 17 -1.63 4.19 -10.50
CA ILE A 17 -0.53 3.54 -9.80
C ILE A 17 -0.84 2.08 -9.45
N TYR A 18 -2.12 1.71 -9.48
CA TYR A 18 -2.53 0.35 -9.09
C TYR A 18 -1.87 -0.72 -9.96
N LYS A 19 -1.83 -0.50 -11.28
CA LYS A 19 -1.27 -1.48 -12.19
C LYS A 19 0.20 -1.73 -11.90
N PHE A 20 0.92 -0.68 -11.57
CA PHE A 20 2.32 -0.79 -11.20
C PHE A 20 2.47 -1.57 -9.88
N LEU A 21 1.62 -1.24 -8.91
CA LEU A 21 1.71 -1.87 -7.60
C LEU A 21 1.38 -3.36 -7.64
N ARG A 22 0.35 -3.75 -8.40
CA ARG A 22 -0.05 -5.14 -8.42
C ARG A 22 1.05 -6.04 -8.99
N GLU A 23 1.86 -5.52 -9.90
CA GLU A 23 2.96 -6.29 -10.46
C GLU A 23 4.12 -6.36 -9.49
N GLY A 24 4.47 -5.22 -8.92
CA GLY A 24 5.62 -5.18 -8.02
C GLY A 24 5.40 -5.96 -6.74
N LEU A 25 4.19 -5.94 -6.21
CA LEU A 25 3.91 -6.61 -4.94
C LEU A 25 3.80 -8.12 -5.05
N GLN A 26 3.61 -8.66 -6.25
CA GLN A 26 3.46 -10.09 -6.42
C GLN A 26 4.73 -10.88 -6.09
N ARG A 27 5.87 -10.23 -6.00
CA ARG A 27 7.10 -10.90 -5.60
C ARG A 27 7.22 -11.10 -4.09
N TYR A 28 6.31 -10.51 -3.31
CA TYR A 28 6.28 -10.74 -1.87
C TYR A 28 5.49 -12.01 -1.55
N PRO A 29 5.73 -12.63 -0.39
CA PRO A 29 4.95 -13.82 -0.02
C PRO A 29 3.46 -13.52 0.03
N SER A 30 2.67 -14.43 -0.52
CA SER A 30 1.23 -14.19 -0.65
C SER A 30 0.52 -14.10 0.70
N ASN A 31 1.11 -14.67 1.75
CA ASN A 31 0.51 -14.61 3.07
C ASN A 31 0.75 -13.28 3.78
N GLN A 32 1.55 -12.39 3.17
CA GLN A 32 1.85 -11.09 3.77
C GLN A 32 1.21 -9.93 3.02
N ILE A 33 0.61 -10.19 1.87
CA ILE A 33 0.08 -9.15 1.00
C ILE A 33 -1.36 -9.46 0.63
N ARG A 34 -2.19 -8.42 0.69
CA ARG A 34 -3.56 -8.49 0.17
C ARG A 34 -3.77 -7.28 -0.73
N ILE A 35 -4.20 -7.54 -1.96
CA ILE A 35 -4.37 -6.50 -2.97
C ILE A 35 -5.81 -6.51 -3.43
N SER A 36 -6.30 -5.36 -3.83
CA SER A 36 -7.64 -5.24 -4.40
C SER A 36 -7.77 -6.01 -5.71
N LYS A 37 -8.93 -6.56 -5.95
CA LYS A 37 -9.29 -7.13 -7.24
C LYS A 37 -9.29 -6.01 -8.27
N PRO A 38 -8.96 -6.34 -9.53
CA PRO A 38 -8.98 -5.31 -10.58
C PRO A 38 -10.39 -4.92 -10.95
N ASP A 39 -10.51 -3.79 -11.65
CA ASP A 39 -11.77 -3.37 -12.22
C ASP A 39 -12.27 -4.48 -13.14
N PRO A 40 -13.57 -4.85 -13.08
CA PRO A 40 -14.11 -5.87 -13.98
C PRO A 40 -13.90 -5.54 -15.47
N LYS A 41 -13.75 -4.27 -15.81
CA LYS A 41 -13.50 -3.86 -17.19
C LYS A 41 -12.05 -4.02 -17.60
N ASP A 42 -11.16 -4.27 -16.65
CA ASP A 42 -9.74 -4.46 -16.93
C ASP A 42 -9.56 -5.83 -17.58
N SER A 43 -8.89 -5.86 -18.73
CA SER A 43 -8.67 -7.13 -19.43
C SER A 43 -7.62 -8.00 -18.76
N TRP A 44 -6.85 -7.43 -17.84
CA TRP A 44 -5.83 -8.19 -17.11
C TRP A 44 -6.50 -9.21 -16.19
N LYS A 45 -5.95 -10.41 -16.17
CA LYS A 45 -6.46 -11.47 -15.32
C LYS A 45 -5.32 -12.06 -14.51
N PRO A 46 -5.53 -12.27 -13.20
CA PRO A 46 -4.48 -12.87 -12.40
C PRO A 46 -4.27 -14.33 -12.79
N ILE A 47 -3.02 -14.77 -12.69
CA ILE A 47 -2.75 -16.19 -12.83
C ILE A 47 -3.27 -16.91 -11.59
N SER A 48 -3.52 -18.20 -11.71
CA SER A 48 -4.24 -18.93 -10.67
C SER A 48 -3.56 -18.86 -9.31
N GLN A 49 -2.23 -18.93 -9.27
CA GLN A 49 -1.54 -18.89 -7.97
C GLN A 49 -1.54 -17.50 -7.36
N SER A 50 -1.94 -16.47 -8.10
CA SER A 50 -2.03 -15.11 -7.58
C SER A 50 -3.39 -14.78 -6.98
N LEU A 51 -4.35 -15.69 -7.07
CA LEU A 51 -5.72 -15.38 -6.64
C LEU A 51 -5.80 -15.01 -5.16
N LYS A 52 -4.92 -15.57 -4.34
CA LYS A 52 -4.90 -15.25 -2.92
C LYS A 52 -4.49 -13.81 -2.65
N PHE A 53 -3.66 -13.23 -3.51
CA PHE A 53 -3.32 -11.82 -3.42
C PHE A 53 -4.56 -10.95 -3.56
N PHE A 54 -5.41 -11.28 -4.51
CA PHE A 54 -6.50 -10.40 -4.94
C PHE A 54 -7.75 -10.68 -4.14
N SER A 55 -7.66 -10.42 -2.82
CA SER A 55 -8.72 -10.77 -1.87
C SER A 55 -9.51 -9.57 -1.38
N LEU A 56 -9.05 -8.34 -1.65
CA LEU A 56 -9.76 -7.16 -1.18
C LEU A 56 -10.69 -6.64 -2.27
N GLU A 57 -11.83 -6.09 -1.84
CA GLU A 57 -12.81 -5.58 -2.79
C GLU A 57 -12.43 -4.17 -3.24
N ARG A 58 -12.59 -3.93 -4.53
CA ARG A 58 -12.39 -2.61 -5.09
C ARG A 58 -13.52 -1.69 -4.63
N ILE A 59 -13.20 -0.42 -4.38
CA ILE A 59 -14.19 0.57 -3.97
C ILE A 59 -14.58 1.38 -5.19
N ALA A 60 -15.75 1.08 -5.76
CA ALA A 60 -16.21 1.75 -6.96
C ALA A 60 -16.48 3.23 -6.71
N ASP A 61 -16.23 4.03 -7.74
CA ASP A 61 -16.54 5.46 -7.72
C ASP A 61 -15.82 6.25 -6.65
N ASP A 62 -14.63 5.76 -6.27
CA ASP A 62 -13.80 6.44 -5.28
C ASP A 62 -12.52 6.92 -5.95
N LEU A 63 -11.96 8.01 -5.44
CA LEU A 63 -10.72 8.55 -5.97
C LEU A 63 -9.56 7.56 -5.79
N PHE A 64 -9.61 6.77 -4.71
CA PHE A 64 -8.61 5.73 -4.41
C PHE A 64 -9.33 4.39 -4.32
N PRO A 65 -9.64 3.76 -5.47
CA PRO A 65 -10.52 2.59 -5.46
C PRO A 65 -9.84 1.27 -5.09
N TYR A 66 -8.51 1.23 -4.96
CA TYR A 66 -7.79 -0.03 -4.81
C TYR A 66 -7.12 -0.15 -3.46
N PRO A 67 -7.78 -0.76 -2.46
CA PRO A 67 -7.11 -1.01 -1.17
C PRO A 67 -6.02 -2.07 -1.27
N ILE A 68 -4.98 -1.88 -0.48
CA ILE A 68 -3.83 -2.77 -0.41
C ILE A 68 -3.42 -2.88 1.05
N GLU A 69 -3.07 -4.10 1.48
CA GLU A 69 -2.59 -4.35 2.83
C GLU A 69 -1.29 -5.13 2.78
N ILE A 70 -0.33 -4.70 3.58
CA ILE A 70 0.97 -5.36 3.69
C ILE A 70 1.25 -5.61 5.17
N ASP A 71 1.55 -6.86 5.50
CA ASP A 71 1.94 -7.22 6.87
C ASP A 71 3.46 -7.20 6.96
N ILE A 72 4.00 -6.33 7.81
CA ILE A 72 5.44 -6.18 7.97
C ILE A 72 5.79 -6.15 9.45
N PRO A 73 7.04 -6.50 9.80
CA PRO A 73 7.45 -6.38 11.19
C PRO A 73 7.39 -4.93 11.66
N ASN A 74 7.06 -4.75 12.93
CA ASN A 74 6.93 -3.42 13.49
C ASN A 74 8.23 -2.61 13.36
N TRP A 75 9.38 -3.28 13.51
CA TRP A 75 10.66 -2.58 13.40
C TRP A 75 10.87 -1.99 12.00
N THR A 76 10.27 -2.60 10.98
CA THR A 76 10.37 -2.08 9.62
C THR A 76 9.79 -0.68 9.52
N LEU A 77 8.66 -0.46 10.18
CA LEU A 77 8.06 0.87 10.17
C LEU A 77 8.91 1.90 10.89
N LYS A 78 9.60 1.48 11.95
CA LYS A 78 10.33 2.43 12.77
C LYS A 78 11.73 2.72 12.26
N LYS A 79 12.38 1.73 11.65
CA LYS A 79 13.82 1.85 11.36
C LYS A 79 14.18 1.64 9.91
N ASP A 80 13.28 1.10 9.09
CA ASP A 80 13.61 0.82 7.70
C ASP A 80 13.34 2.05 6.85
N ILE A 81 14.40 2.76 6.54
CA ILE A 81 14.30 3.97 5.73
C ILE A 81 13.84 3.63 4.31
N ASP A 82 14.26 2.48 3.79
CA ASP A 82 13.90 2.11 2.42
C ASP A 82 12.41 1.88 2.26
N PHE A 83 11.78 1.24 3.25
CA PHE A 83 10.33 1.05 3.19
C PHE A 83 9.61 2.40 3.19
N LYS A 84 10.04 3.30 4.07
CA LYS A 84 9.40 4.61 4.16
C LYS A 84 9.60 5.43 2.89
N ARG A 85 10.80 5.36 2.30
CA ARG A 85 11.04 6.04 1.02
C ARG A 85 10.16 5.47 -0.08
N TRP A 86 10.00 4.16 -0.08
CA TRP A 86 9.17 3.51 -1.09
C TRP A 86 7.73 3.98 -0.98
N ILE A 87 7.17 3.96 0.24
CA ILE A 87 5.77 4.31 0.41
C ILE A 87 5.53 5.81 0.19
N LEU A 88 6.44 6.65 0.65
CA LEU A 88 6.32 8.10 0.46
C LEU A 88 6.54 8.50 -0.99
N GLY A 89 7.26 7.69 -1.75
CA GLY A 89 7.53 7.98 -3.14
C GLY A 89 6.30 7.96 -4.03
N PHE A 90 5.22 7.34 -3.58
CA PHE A 90 3.98 7.34 -4.36
C PHE A 90 3.20 8.64 -4.21
N ARG A 91 3.52 9.43 -3.20
CA ARG A 91 2.96 10.76 -2.99
C ARG A 91 1.43 10.73 -3.02
N GLU A 92 0.81 11.60 -3.81
CA GLU A 92 -0.65 11.71 -3.86
C GLU A 92 -1.32 10.58 -4.64
N SER A 93 -0.53 9.63 -5.14
CA SER A 93 -1.10 8.48 -5.84
C SER A 93 -1.64 7.41 -4.89
N ILE A 94 -1.30 7.50 -3.61
CA ILE A 94 -1.84 6.60 -2.61
C ILE A 94 -2.36 7.38 -1.42
N LEU A 95 -3.26 6.75 -0.66
CA LEU A 95 -3.80 7.30 0.57
C LEU A 95 -3.55 6.29 1.67
N ILE A 96 -2.65 6.61 2.61
CA ILE A 96 -2.29 5.70 3.69
C ILE A 96 -3.34 5.80 4.78
N GLU A 97 -3.90 4.66 5.19
CA GLU A 97 -4.99 4.63 6.15
C GLU A 97 -4.55 4.14 7.53
N SER A 98 -3.59 3.23 7.60
CA SER A 98 -3.12 2.69 8.88
C SER A 98 -1.72 2.13 8.73
N PRO A 99 -0.99 1.98 9.83
CA PRO A 99 -1.37 2.33 11.19
C PRO A 99 -1.32 3.84 11.42
N GLU A 100 -1.95 4.29 12.49
CA GLU A 100 -2.13 5.71 12.73
C GLU A 100 -0.80 6.45 12.89
N ASN A 101 0.18 5.81 13.53
CA ASN A 101 1.49 6.46 13.69
C ASN A 101 2.18 6.70 12.34
N LEU A 102 1.97 5.80 11.38
CA LEU A 102 2.52 6.02 10.04
C LEU A 102 1.78 7.16 9.34
N VAL A 103 0.46 7.22 9.50
CA VAL A 103 -0.33 8.29 8.91
C VAL A 103 0.15 9.64 9.44
N GLU A 104 0.39 9.73 10.75
CA GLU A 104 0.87 10.98 11.34
C GLU A 104 2.26 11.34 10.85
N GLU A 105 3.13 10.36 10.70
CA GLU A 105 4.47 10.60 10.18
C GLU A 105 4.42 11.13 8.75
N VAL A 106 3.53 10.59 7.94
CA VAL A 106 3.37 11.02 6.55
C VAL A 106 2.87 12.46 6.50
N LYS A 107 1.88 12.79 7.35
CA LYS A 107 1.37 14.16 7.42
C LYS A 107 2.47 15.13 7.79
N GLU A 108 3.28 14.77 8.76
CA GLU A 108 4.37 15.64 9.21
C GLU A 108 5.41 15.82 8.11
N THR A 109 5.76 14.74 7.44
CA THR A 109 6.75 14.80 6.37
C THR A 109 6.31 15.73 5.26
N TYR A 110 5.06 15.61 4.81
CA TYR A 110 4.57 16.46 3.73
C TYR A 110 4.40 17.91 4.18
N SER A 111 4.04 18.12 5.44
CA SER A 111 3.93 19.46 5.98
C SER A 111 5.31 20.14 5.99
N ASN A 112 6.33 19.40 6.43
CA ASN A 112 7.69 19.94 6.45
C ASN A 112 8.20 20.23 5.05
N LEU A 113 7.90 19.36 4.10
CA LEU A 113 8.26 19.59 2.70
C LEU A 113 7.59 20.85 2.16
N ASN A 114 6.31 21.01 2.47
CA ASN A 114 5.57 22.18 2.02
C ASN A 114 6.21 23.46 2.55
N GLU A 115 6.64 23.45 3.81
CA GLU A 115 7.28 24.63 4.41
C GLU A 115 8.59 24.98 3.74
N LEU A 116 9.32 23.97 3.25
CA LEU A 116 10.57 24.22 2.56
C LEU A 116 10.37 25.00 1.26
N TYR A 117 9.22 24.88 0.66
CA TYR A 117 8.94 25.51 -0.64
C TYR A 117 8.02 26.72 -0.53
N ASN A 118 7.72 27.13 0.67
CA ASN A 118 7.01 28.37 0.92
C ASN A 118 7.99 29.51 1.27
#